data_1efbcfc370070a02809ef9408d9a1ba7
#
_entry.id   1efbcfc370070a02809ef9408d9a1ba7
#
_cell.length_a   1.000
_cell.length_b   1.000
_cell.length_c   1.000
_cell.angle_alpha   90.00
_cell.angle_beta   90.00
_cell.angle_gamma   90.00
#
_symmetry.space_group_name_H-M   'P 1'
#
loop_
_entity.id
_entity.type
_entity.pdbx_description
1 polymer ?
#
loop_
_entity_poly.entity_id
_entity_poly.type
_entity_poly.pdbx_seq_one_letter_code
_entity_poly.pdbx_strand_id
1 'polypeptide(L)'
;MCIRDSRNDIAAAMKIPSNDFRWYAAFHDEGEHPHVHMMAWSAKPGQAYLSKDGIRQIKSTLTNHIFQNEMLHLYEQKSVSRDELVRDARKAMLEMVRSMKEGICNHPDAERLMLELALQLETVKGKKSYGYLPKPQKKLVDRIVDEMERLPSVRKCYEQWQILQGKVDAYYHDKELKRVPLSQQKEFRSIKNAVIKEAENIRQCKLFFEDKGVEHESEPEEFRNASYDYWDLRDVIRDDTLTLEARSDAVSELKALAGSGDKHAQYLMGKLWRDGPLLTPNSTNARYWFQQAAEQGHSYAQYTHGKLLLSNDVEVRDPEQGMRWLKTAAQSGNSYAAYRLGKEFYRGKNVAQNLAAAAKWFDRAAQDGNQYAQYMLGKLYLMGQGVEYDKTMGIHWLTKSAVQGNAYAESLLQQQNSGRPPNVFLGVTRLLHHMGSIFQENSLPQSNPGGIQIDRKRLEQLQEKREAHGLKGNVYEEYKGPTMSM
;
A
#
# COMPACT_ATOMS: atom_id res chain seq x y z
N MET A 1 -24.70 -37.23 20.21
CA MET A 1 -24.31 -36.16 21.15
C MET A 1 -25.32 -36.10 22.26
N CYS A 2 -24.89 -36.06 23.48
CA CYS A 2 -25.78 -36.16 24.63
C CYS A 2 -25.83 -34.83 25.41
N ILE A 3 -26.99 -34.35 25.80
CA ILE A 3 -27.15 -33.20 26.72
C ILE A 3 -26.28 -33.39 27.98
N ARG A 4 -25.95 -34.66 28.29
CA ARG A 4 -25.01 -35.03 29.35
C ARG A 4 -23.63 -34.39 29.21
N ASP A 5 -23.14 -34.19 27.98
CA ASP A 5 -21.84 -33.63 27.69
C ASP A 5 -21.77 -32.12 27.97
N SER A 6 -22.92 -31.43 27.89
CA SER A 6 -23.08 -30.01 28.21
C SER A 6 -23.45 -29.75 29.69
N ARG A 7 -23.47 -30.75 30.52
CA ARG A 7 -23.90 -30.66 31.93
C ARG A 7 -23.13 -29.60 32.70
N ASN A 8 -21.82 -29.62 32.59
CA ASN A 8 -20.97 -28.71 33.36
C ASN A 8 -21.09 -27.27 32.86
N ASP A 9 -21.30 -27.05 31.57
CA ASP A 9 -21.46 -25.72 30.98
C ASP A 9 -22.80 -25.10 31.40
N ILE A 10 -23.86 -25.93 31.45
CA ILE A 10 -25.18 -25.50 31.94
C ILE A 10 -25.12 -25.16 33.42
N ALA A 11 -24.46 -26.00 34.23
CA ALA A 11 -24.25 -25.75 35.65
C ALA A 11 -23.50 -24.44 35.91
N ALA A 12 -22.41 -24.19 35.13
CA ALA A 12 -21.64 -22.96 35.23
C ALA A 12 -22.47 -21.72 34.83
N ALA A 13 -23.25 -21.81 33.76
CA ALA A 13 -24.12 -20.71 33.31
C ALA A 13 -25.22 -20.37 34.31
N MET A 14 -25.67 -21.37 35.09
CA MET A 14 -26.64 -21.23 36.21
C MET A 14 -25.96 -20.89 37.55
N LYS A 15 -24.62 -20.75 37.57
CA LYS A 15 -23.84 -20.54 38.78
C LYS A 15 -24.02 -21.60 39.87
N ILE A 16 -24.21 -22.84 39.47
CA ILE A 16 -24.37 -24.00 40.35
C ILE A 16 -23.06 -24.81 40.34
N PRO A 17 -22.45 -25.11 41.49
CA PRO A 17 -21.31 -26.02 41.55
C PRO A 17 -21.68 -27.40 40.92
N SER A 18 -20.79 -28.00 40.13
CA SER A 18 -21.09 -29.25 39.39
C SER A 18 -21.54 -30.39 40.28
N ASN A 19 -21.10 -30.46 41.52
CA ASN A 19 -21.49 -31.49 42.49
C ASN A 19 -22.92 -31.29 43.00
N ASP A 20 -23.42 -30.06 43.02
CA ASP A 20 -24.76 -29.70 43.49
C ASP A 20 -25.79 -29.63 42.35
N PHE A 21 -25.33 -29.66 41.08
CA PHE A 21 -26.20 -29.57 39.91
C PHE A 21 -27.00 -30.86 39.67
N ARG A 22 -28.32 -30.72 39.60
CA ARG A 22 -29.28 -31.78 39.29
C ARG A 22 -30.05 -31.37 38.06
N TRP A 23 -30.37 -32.33 37.22
CA TRP A 23 -31.12 -32.08 36.02
C TRP A 23 -31.95 -33.30 35.61
N TYR A 24 -33.02 -33.06 34.90
CA TYR A 24 -33.87 -34.02 34.25
C TYR A 24 -34.24 -33.51 32.87
N ALA A 25 -34.23 -34.38 31.84
CA ALA A 25 -34.65 -34.03 30.50
C ALA A 25 -35.61 -35.10 29.95
N ALA A 26 -36.71 -34.65 29.35
CA ALA A 26 -37.68 -35.49 28.64
C ALA A 26 -37.67 -35.10 27.16
N PHE A 27 -37.53 -36.07 26.28
CA PHE A 27 -37.66 -35.91 24.84
C PHE A 27 -39.13 -36.12 24.44
N HIS A 28 -39.66 -35.20 23.67
CA HIS A 28 -40.98 -35.25 23.08
C HIS A 28 -40.86 -35.34 21.58
N ASP A 29 -41.39 -36.40 20.99
CA ASP A 29 -41.41 -36.66 19.55
C ASP A 29 -42.84 -36.57 19.02
N GLU A 30 -43.57 -35.55 19.43
CA GLU A 30 -44.97 -35.34 19.00
C GLU A 30 -45.01 -34.31 17.87
N GLY A 31 -45.27 -34.78 16.63
CA GLY A 31 -45.49 -33.93 15.47
C GLY A 31 -44.23 -33.44 14.73
N GLU A 32 -44.39 -32.36 13.97
CA GLU A 32 -43.35 -31.84 13.08
C GLU A 32 -42.16 -31.17 13.81
N HIS A 33 -42.16 -31.03 15.12
CA HIS A 33 -41.18 -30.32 15.91
C HIS A 33 -40.69 -31.11 17.12
N PRO A 34 -39.80 -32.11 16.95
CA PRO A 34 -39.24 -32.83 18.09
C PRO A 34 -38.45 -31.86 18.99
N HIS A 35 -38.71 -31.91 20.31
CA HIS A 35 -38.10 -31.00 21.27
C HIS A 35 -37.80 -31.67 22.61
N VAL A 36 -36.92 -31.05 23.40
CA VAL A 36 -36.50 -31.53 24.70
C VAL A 36 -36.90 -30.52 25.77
N HIS A 37 -37.67 -30.99 26.76
CA HIS A 37 -37.89 -30.24 27.99
C HIS A 37 -36.82 -30.59 28.99
N MET A 38 -36.14 -29.59 29.52
CA MET A 38 -35.09 -29.76 30.53
C MET A 38 -35.44 -28.97 31.78
N MET A 39 -35.40 -29.63 32.91
CA MET A 39 -35.43 -29.01 34.24
C MET A 39 -34.06 -29.14 34.87
N ALA A 40 -33.53 -28.02 35.40
CA ALA A 40 -32.24 -27.96 36.08
C ALA A 40 -32.35 -27.17 37.39
N TRP A 41 -31.75 -27.69 38.46
CA TRP A 41 -31.78 -27.06 39.78
C TRP A 41 -30.55 -27.40 40.61
N SER A 42 -30.34 -26.68 41.72
CA SER A 42 -29.29 -27.00 42.69
C SER A 42 -29.86 -27.92 43.80
N ALA A 43 -29.05 -28.87 44.24
CA ALA A 43 -29.30 -29.66 45.42
C ALA A 43 -29.32 -28.83 46.72
N LYS A 44 -28.71 -27.63 46.68
CA LYS A 44 -28.67 -26.70 47.81
C LYS A 44 -29.53 -25.48 47.55
N PRO A 45 -30.39 -25.06 48.52
CA PRO A 45 -31.21 -23.86 48.38
C PRO A 45 -30.38 -22.60 48.16
N GLY A 46 -30.88 -21.69 47.35
CA GLY A 46 -30.26 -20.37 47.12
C GLY A 46 -29.09 -20.30 46.16
N GLN A 47 -28.71 -21.42 45.53
CA GLN A 47 -27.56 -21.47 44.61
C GLN A 47 -27.89 -21.28 43.13
N ALA A 48 -29.14 -21.36 42.70
CA ALA A 48 -29.47 -21.29 41.29
C ALA A 48 -29.82 -19.85 40.88
N TYR A 49 -28.98 -19.24 40.01
CA TYR A 49 -29.31 -17.95 39.41
C TYR A 49 -29.04 -17.97 37.89
N LEU A 50 -30.08 -17.83 37.11
CA LEU A 50 -30.00 -17.79 35.66
C LEU A 50 -30.15 -16.35 35.15
N SER A 51 -29.05 -15.75 34.74
CA SER A 51 -29.03 -14.42 34.12
C SER A 51 -29.36 -14.48 32.62
N LYS A 52 -29.70 -13.32 32.02
CA LYS A 52 -29.82 -13.22 30.55
C LYS A 52 -28.56 -13.68 29.80
N ASP A 53 -27.40 -13.44 30.37
CA ASP A 53 -26.11 -13.88 29.80
C ASP A 53 -25.94 -15.41 29.97
N GLY A 54 -26.36 -15.97 31.10
CA GLY A 54 -26.39 -17.42 31.31
C GLY A 54 -27.31 -18.14 30.32
N ILE A 55 -28.47 -17.59 30.02
CA ILE A 55 -29.35 -18.12 28.97
C ILE A 55 -28.67 -18.09 27.60
N ARG A 56 -28.01 -16.99 27.24
CA ARG A 56 -27.25 -16.87 25.98
C ARG A 56 -26.11 -17.90 25.92
N GLN A 57 -25.40 -18.08 27.01
CA GLN A 57 -24.32 -19.06 27.12
C GLN A 57 -24.82 -20.48 26.93
N ILE A 58 -25.90 -20.88 27.60
CA ILE A 58 -26.54 -22.21 27.44
C ILE A 58 -26.96 -22.43 25.99
N LYS A 59 -27.66 -21.45 25.38
CA LYS A 59 -28.09 -21.55 23.99
C LYS A 59 -26.90 -21.72 23.05
N SER A 60 -25.87 -20.89 23.22
CA SER A 60 -24.66 -20.95 22.39
C SER A 60 -23.93 -22.28 22.53
N THR A 61 -23.78 -22.80 23.75
CA THR A 61 -23.11 -24.07 24.01
C THR A 61 -23.87 -25.25 23.43
N LEU A 62 -25.18 -25.29 23.65
CA LEU A 62 -26.04 -26.35 23.08
C LEU A 62 -26.05 -26.32 21.56
N THR A 63 -26.22 -25.13 20.95
CA THR A 63 -26.18 -24.98 19.49
C THR A 63 -24.84 -25.44 18.91
N ASN A 64 -23.74 -25.03 19.53
CA ASN A 64 -22.41 -25.44 19.07
C ASN A 64 -22.20 -26.95 19.20
N HIS A 65 -22.71 -27.60 20.25
CA HIS A 65 -22.59 -29.04 20.42
C HIS A 65 -23.49 -29.83 19.48
N ILE A 66 -24.74 -29.36 19.23
CA ILE A 66 -25.71 -30.06 18.39
C ILE A 66 -25.35 -29.99 16.92
N PHE A 67 -24.91 -28.81 16.46
CA PHE A 67 -24.65 -28.50 15.04
C PHE A 67 -23.17 -28.40 14.71
N GLN A 68 -22.29 -29.00 15.51
CA GLN A 68 -20.81 -28.83 15.37
C GLN A 68 -20.30 -29.14 13.97
N ASN A 69 -20.77 -30.21 13.35
CA ASN A 69 -20.30 -30.62 12.01
C ASN A 69 -20.95 -29.76 10.91
N GLU A 70 -22.24 -29.44 11.02
CA GLU A 70 -22.93 -28.56 10.06
C GLU A 70 -22.45 -27.13 10.14
N MET A 71 -22.17 -26.64 11.35
CA MET A 71 -21.59 -25.30 11.55
C MET A 71 -20.17 -25.21 11.01
N LEU A 72 -19.33 -26.24 11.13
CA LEU A 72 -18.01 -26.30 10.52
C LEU A 72 -18.11 -26.17 8.99
N HIS A 73 -18.95 -26.97 8.36
CA HIS A 73 -19.15 -26.93 6.91
C HIS A 73 -19.70 -25.57 6.43
N LEU A 74 -20.64 -24.98 7.15
CA LEU A 74 -21.16 -23.64 6.87
C LEU A 74 -20.08 -22.55 7.05
N TYR A 75 -19.21 -22.68 8.06
CA TYR A 75 -18.10 -21.74 8.25
C TYR A 75 -17.03 -21.87 7.15
N GLU A 76 -16.73 -23.10 6.71
CA GLU A 76 -15.82 -23.34 5.59
C GLU A 76 -16.38 -22.78 4.29
N GLN A 77 -17.63 -23.04 3.96
CA GLN A 77 -18.30 -22.47 2.78
C GLN A 77 -18.35 -20.94 2.83
N LYS A 78 -18.68 -20.34 3.99
CA LYS A 78 -18.66 -18.89 4.18
C LYS A 78 -17.26 -18.30 4.02
N SER A 79 -16.22 -18.99 4.50
CA SER A 79 -14.84 -18.54 4.38
C SER A 79 -14.38 -18.52 2.91
N VAL A 80 -14.62 -19.59 2.16
CA VAL A 80 -14.30 -19.69 0.73
C VAL A 80 -15.03 -18.62 -0.08
N SER A 81 -16.35 -18.49 0.13
CA SER A 81 -17.16 -17.49 -0.55
C SER A 81 -16.74 -16.05 -0.21
N ARG A 82 -16.32 -15.80 1.04
CA ARG A 82 -15.76 -14.51 1.44
C ARG A 82 -14.45 -14.20 0.71
N ASP A 83 -13.55 -15.17 0.64
CA ASP A 83 -12.23 -14.98 0.05
C ASP A 83 -12.32 -14.77 -1.47
N GLU A 84 -13.25 -15.41 -2.16
CA GLU A 84 -13.58 -15.15 -3.55
C GLU A 84 -14.13 -13.74 -3.77
N LEU A 85 -15.11 -13.33 -2.97
CA LEU A 85 -15.70 -12.00 -2.99
C LEU A 85 -14.64 -10.90 -2.76
N VAL A 86 -13.74 -11.13 -1.79
CA VAL A 86 -12.64 -10.22 -1.48
C VAL A 86 -11.67 -10.12 -2.64
N ARG A 87 -11.37 -11.23 -3.31
CA ARG A 87 -10.47 -11.28 -4.47
C ARG A 87 -11.03 -10.48 -5.66
N ASP A 88 -12.30 -10.66 -6.00
CA ASP A 88 -12.93 -10.01 -7.15
C ASP A 88 -13.13 -8.50 -6.91
N ALA A 89 -13.56 -8.14 -5.70
CA ALA A 89 -13.69 -6.73 -5.34
C ALA A 89 -12.34 -6.00 -5.31
N ARG A 90 -11.25 -6.68 -4.95
CA ARG A 90 -9.88 -6.13 -5.04
C ARG A 90 -9.49 -5.81 -6.46
N LYS A 91 -9.75 -6.72 -7.39
CA LYS A 91 -9.42 -6.49 -8.81
C LYS A 91 -10.11 -5.24 -9.34
N ALA A 92 -11.39 -5.06 -9.02
CA ALA A 92 -12.15 -3.86 -9.38
C ALA A 92 -11.61 -2.58 -8.72
N MET A 93 -11.19 -2.66 -7.44
CA MET A 93 -10.62 -1.50 -6.73
C MET A 93 -9.23 -1.10 -7.23
N LEU A 94 -8.41 -2.05 -7.71
CA LEU A 94 -7.05 -1.77 -8.19
C LEU A 94 -7.02 -0.76 -9.33
N GLU A 95 -7.94 -0.83 -10.28
CA GLU A 95 -8.04 0.12 -11.39
C GLU A 95 -8.41 1.52 -10.89
N MET A 96 -9.35 1.62 -9.94
CA MET A 96 -9.74 2.90 -9.35
C MET A 96 -8.60 3.53 -8.54
N VAL A 97 -7.90 2.71 -7.75
CA VAL A 97 -6.71 3.12 -7.00
C VAL A 97 -5.61 3.60 -7.95
N ARG A 98 -5.41 2.91 -9.08
CA ARG A 98 -4.45 3.32 -10.10
C ARG A 98 -4.82 4.69 -10.66
N SER A 99 -6.08 4.92 -11.01
CA SER A 99 -6.55 6.22 -11.51
C SER A 99 -6.36 7.35 -10.48
N MET A 100 -6.50 7.05 -9.18
CA MET A 100 -6.21 8.02 -8.12
C MET A 100 -4.72 8.32 -7.98
N LYS A 101 -3.85 7.32 -8.14
CA LYS A 101 -2.38 7.47 -8.00
C LYS A 101 -1.71 8.13 -9.19
N GLU A 102 -2.33 8.08 -10.36
CA GLU A 102 -1.83 8.65 -11.62
C GLU A 102 -2.59 9.92 -12.01
N GLY A 103 -3.76 10.13 -11.41
CA GLY A 103 -4.67 11.22 -11.71
C GLY A 103 -4.16 12.59 -11.25
N ILE A 104 -4.57 13.60 -11.99
CA ILE A 104 -4.39 15.01 -11.63
C ILE A 104 -5.69 15.51 -11.06
N CYS A 105 -5.64 16.16 -9.91
CA CYS A 105 -6.80 16.69 -9.23
C CYS A 105 -6.96 18.21 -9.48
N ASN A 106 -7.96 18.56 -10.25
CA ASN A 106 -8.38 19.96 -10.41
C ASN A 106 -9.69 20.17 -9.66
N HIS A 107 -9.60 20.52 -8.37
CA HIS A 107 -10.75 20.67 -7.48
C HIS A 107 -10.67 22.00 -6.70
N PRO A 108 -11.24 23.10 -7.23
CA PRO A 108 -11.11 24.45 -6.66
C PRO A 108 -11.48 24.56 -5.19
N ASP A 109 -12.55 23.87 -4.75
CA ASP A 109 -12.99 23.93 -3.36
C ASP A 109 -12.03 23.20 -2.41
N ALA A 110 -11.51 22.03 -2.80
CA ALA A 110 -10.49 21.34 -2.04
C ALA A 110 -9.19 22.18 -1.98
N GLU A 111 -8.81 22.82 -3.07
CA GLU A 111 -7.64 23.71 -3.12
C GLU A 111 -7.79 24.89 -2.16
N ARG A 112 -8.96 25.54 -2.16
CA ARG A 112 -9.27 26.66 -1.25
C ARG A 112 -9.18 26.22 0.22
N LEU A 113 -9.79 25.09 0.58
CA LEU A 113 -9.76 24.57 1.94
C LEU A 113 -8.35 24.13 2.36
N MET A 114 -7.58 23.56 1.44
CA MET A 114 -6.18 23.17 1.69
C MET A 114 -5.28 24.38 1.93
N LEU A 115 -5.48 25.48 1.18
CA LEU A 115 -4.76 26.72 1.41
C LEU A 115 -5.12 27.32 2.77
N GLU A 116 -6.42 27.35 3.11
CA GLU A 116 -6.89 27.80 4.43
C GLU A 116 -6.24 26.99 5.57
N LEU A 117 -6.21 25.66 5.45
CA LEU A 117 -5.55 24.78 6.43
C LEU A 117 -4.05 25.06 6.51
N ALA A 118 -3.37 25.23 5.38
CA ALA A 118 -1.94 25.52 5.34
C ALA A 118 -1.59 26.81 6.11
N LEU A 119 -2.39 27.88 5.93
CA LEU A 119 -2.24 29.13 6.66
C LEU A 119 -2.53 28.95 8.17
N GLN A 120 -3.60 28.23 8.53
CA GLN A 120 -3.92 27.98 9.94
C GLN A 120 -2.90 27.12 10.65
N LEU A 121 -2.21 26.20 9.96
CA LEU A 121 -1.15 25.36 10.54
C LEU A 121 0.11 26.15 10.93
N GLU A 122 0.27 27.38 10.47
CA GLU A 122 1.36 28.27 10.89
C GLU A 122 1.26 28.63 12.37
N THR A 123 0.05 28.83 12.86
CA THR A 123 -0.23 29.23 14.24
C THR A 123 -0.22 28.05 15.21
N VAL A 124 -0.26 26.79 14.70
CA VAL A 124 -0.29 25.59 15.54
C VAL A 124 1.11 25.23 16.02
N LYS A 125 1.31 25.33 17.34
CA LYS A 125 2.55 24.90 18.02
C LYS A 125 2.53 23.41 18.33
N GLY A 126 3.67 22.72 18.18
CA GLY A 126 3.84 21.31 18.56
C GLY A 126 3.54 20.33 17.41
N LYS A 127 3.16 19.09 17.77
CA LYS A 127 2.99 17.98 16.81
C LYS A 127 1.77 18.19 15.92
N LYS A 128 2.00 18.33 14.61
CA LYS A 128 0.97 18.52 13.60
C LYS A 128 0.46 17.15 13.10
N SER A 129 -0.42 16.53 13.88
CA SER A 129 -1.19 15.36 13.48
C SER A 129 -2.62 15.45 14.00
N TYR A 130 -3.57 14.79 13.33
CA TYR A 130 -5.00 14.98 13.58
C TYR A 130 -5.40 14.88 15.05
N GLY A 131 -4.81 13.95 15.81
CA GLY A 131 -5.09 13.77 17.23
C GLY A 131 -4.79 15.01 18.09
N TYR A 132 -3.76 15.78 17.71
CA TYR A 132 -3.23 16.93 18.48
C TYR A 132 -3.71 18.28 17.96
N LEU A 133 -4.42 18.33 16.82
CA LEU A 133 -4.94 19.58 16.30
C LEU A 133 -6.08 20.14 17.17
N PRO A 134 -6.21 21.48 17.28
CA PRO A 134 -7.38 22.13 17.87
C PRO A 134 -8.67 21.80 17.10
N LYS A 135 -9.83 21.95 17.74
CA LYS A 135 -11.14 21.62 17.13
C LYS A 135 -11.43 22.30 15.80
N PRO A 136 -11.11 23.60 15.58
CA PRO A 136 -11.38 24.25 14.30
C PRO A 136 -10.62 23.59 13.14
N GLN A 137 -9.32 23.33 13.33
CA GLN A 137 -8.49 22.67 12.32
C GLN A 137 -8.93 21.23 12.05
N LYS A 138 -9.37 20.48 13.07
CA LYS A 138 -9.98 19.14 12.87
C LYS A 138 -11.20 19.20 11.97
N LYS A 139 -12.11 20.16 12.20
CA LYS A 139 -13.28 20.35 11.35
C LYS A 139 -12.89 20.69 9.91
N LEU A 140 -11.87 21.51 9.72
CA LEU A 140 -11.38 21.87 8.40
C LEU A 140 -10.77 20.66 7.68
N VAL A 141 -9.98 19.83 8.39
CA VAL A 141 -9.46 18.56 7.85
C VAL A 141 -10.61 17.62 7.45
N ASP A 142 -11.63 17.46 8.30
CA ASP A 142 -12.77 16.62 8.00
C ASP A 142 -13.53 17.10 6.76
N ARG A 143 -13.75 18.43 6.62
CA ARG A 143 -14.35 19.03 5.41
C ARG A 143 -13.51 18.78 4.14
N ILE A 144 -12.19 18.84 4.23
CA ILE A 144 -11.31 18.54 3.09
C ILE A 144 -11.49 17.07 2.68
N VAL A 145 -11.53 16.13 3.62
CA VAL A 145 -11.75 14.71 3.34
C VAL A 145 -13.11 14.48 2.67
N ASP A 146 -14.16 15.11 3.19
CA ASP A 146 -15.52 15.01 2.63
C ASP A 146 -15.63 15.65 1.24
N GLU A 147 -14.88 16.73 1.00
CA GLU A 147 -14.79 17.35 -0.33
C GLU A 147 -14.05 16.46 -1.33
N MET A 148 -12.96 15.83 -0.91
CA MET A 148 -12.24 14.85 -1.73
C MET A 148 -13.09 13.59 -2.02
N GLU A 149 -14.00 13.17 -1.12
CA GLU A 149 -14.95 12.08 -1.37
C GLU A 149 -15.88 12.39 -2.57
N ARG A 150 -16.13 13.66 -2.89
CA ARG A 150 -16.99 14.04 -4.03
C ARG A 150 -16.33 13.78 -5.40
N LEU A 151 -15.01 13.62 -5.45
CA LEU A 151 -14.32 13.25 -6.68
C LEU A 151 -14.80 11.87 -7.16
N PRO A 152 -15.11 11.71 -8.46
CA PRO A 152 -15.68 10.48 -8.99
C PRO A 152 -14.81 9.23 -8.72
N SER A 153 -13.49 9.36 -8.79
CA SER A 153 -12.54 8.28 -8.52
C SER A 153 -12.55 7.86 -7.04
N VAL A 154 -12.55 8.84 -6.13
CA VAL A 154 -12.60 8.59 -4.68
C VAL A 154 -13.95 8.01 -4.28
N ARG A 155 -15.04 8.61 -4.76
CA ARG A 155 -16.41 8.16 -4.46
C ARG A 155 -16.63 6.72 -4.87
N LYS A 156 -16.32 6.37 -6.13
CA LYS A 156 -16.47 5.00 -6.63
C LYS A 156 -15.64 4.00 -5.84
N CYS A 157 -14.40 4.36 -5.51
CA CYS A 157 -13.52 3.50 -4.71
C CYS A 157 -14.08 3.28 -3.31
N TYR A 158 -14.58 4.33 -2.66
CA TYR A 158 -15.18 4.24 -1.33
C TYR A 158 -16.51 3.48 -1.32
N GLU A 159 -17.36 3.67 -2.32
CA GLU A 159 -18.61 2.91 -2.49
C GLU A 159 -18.35 1.41 -2.68
N GLN A 160 -17.37 1.04 -3.50
CA GLN A 160 -16.96 -0.35 -3.66
C GLN A 160 -16.43 -0.96 -2.35
N TRP A 161 -15.63 -0.19 -1.61
CA TRP A 161 -15.16 -0.61 -0.29
C TRP A 161 -16.32 -0.81 0.70
N GLN A 162 -17.29 0.10 0.71
CA GLN A 162 -18.49 -0.03 1.58
C GLN A 162 -19.33 -1.26 1.20
N ILE A 163 -19.54 -1.52 -0.08
CA ILE A 163 -20.25 -2.71 -0.57
C ILE A 163 -19.53 -3.98 -0.12
N LEU A 164 -18.19 -4.02 -0.29
CA LEU A 164 -17.38 -5.16 0.13
C LEU A 164 -17.46 -5.36 1.64
N GLN A 165 -17.28 -4.30 2.43
CA GLN A 165 -17.38 -4.35 3.88
C GLN A 165 -18.78 -4.81 4.31
N GLY A 166 -19.83 -4.28 3.67
CA GLY A 166 -21.22 -4.70 3.94
C GLY A 166 -21.47 -6.19 3.69
N LYS A 167 -20.94 -6.72 2.59
CA LYS A 167 -21.03 -8.15 2.28
C LYS A 167 -20.28 -9.00 3.30
N VAL A 168 -19.08 -8.58 3.71
CA VAL A 168 -18.31 -9.29 4.74
C VAL A 168 -19.02 -9.24 6.09
N ASP A 169 -19.56 -8.09 6.49
CA ASP A 169 -20.25 -7.93 7.76
C ASP A 169 -21.59 -8.70 7.80
N ALA A 170 -22.29 -8.83 6.66
CA ALA A 170 -23.52 -9.62 6.54
C ALA A 170 -23.29 -11.12 6.83
N TYR A 171 -22.07 -11.64 6.64
CA TYR A 171 -21.73 -13.01 7.06
C TYR A 171 -21.67 -13.18 8.58
N TYR A 172 -21.49 -12.09 9.33
CA TYR A 172 -21.31 -12.14 10.79
C TYR A 172 -22.43 -11.45 11.57
N HIS A 173 -23.16 -10.52 10.96
CA HIS A 173 -24.18 -9.69 11.62
C HIS A 173 -25.33 -9.36 10.67
N ASP A 174 -26.57 -9.55 11.12
CA ASP A 174 -27.79 -9.15 10.40
C ASP A 174 -28.10 -7.64 10.51
N LYS A 175 -27.09 -6.78 10.45
CA LYS A 175 -27.30 -5.34 10.54
C LYS A 175 -26.96 -4.67 9.23
N GLU A 176 -27.91 -3.91 8.69
CA GLU A 176 -27.64 -2.99 7.58
C GLU A 176 -26.59 -1.95 8.00
N LEU A 177 -25.52 -1.85 7.22
CA LEU A 177 -24.50 -0.82 7.41
C LEU A 177 -25.07 0.54 6.98
N LYS A 178 -25.15 1.48 7.92
CA LYS A 178 -25.44 2.87 7.61
C LYS A 178 -24.24 3.49 6.88
N ARG A 179 -24.49 4.16 5.75
CA ARG A 179 -23.49 4.94 5.05
C ARG A 179 -22.91 5.99 5.98
N VAL A 180 -21.59 5.92 6.19
CA VAL A 180 -20.83 6.88 7.00
C VAL A 180 -19.95 7.70 6.05
N PRO A 181 -19.83 9.05 6.21
CA PRO A 181 -18.89 9.86 5.44
C PRO A 181 -17.46 9.36 5.61
N LEU A 182 -16.63 9.52 4.57
CA LEU A 182 -15.23 9.07 4.57
C LEU A 182 -14.42 9.69 5.73
N SER A 183 -14.72 10.94 6.09
CA SER A 183 -14.10 11.61 7.24
C SER A 183 -14.40 10.95 8.59
N GLN A 184 -15.49 10.20 8.71
CA GLN A 184 -15.88 9.54 9.96
C GLN A 184 -15.47 8.06 9.99
N GLN A 185 -15.01 7.53 8.86
CA GLN A 185 -14.63 6.13 8.74
C GLN A 185 -13.31 5.85 9.44
N LYS A 186 -13.31 4.89 10.36
CA LYS A 186 -12.16 4.59 11.23
C LYS A 186 -10.98 4.00 10.46
N GLU A 187 -11.26 3.17 9.49
CA GLU A 187 -10.30 2.46 8.64
C GLU A 187 -9.48 3.43 7.78
N PHE A 188 -10.06 4.56 7.41
CA PHE A 188 -9.43 5.61 6.61
C PHE A 188 -8.91 6.80 7.42
N ARG A 189 -8.73 6.64 8.72
CA ARG A 189 -8.24 7.71 9.61
C ARG A 189 -6.88 8.28 9.20
N SER A 190 -6.06 7.49 8.52
CA SER A 190 -4.76 7.90 7.97
C SER A 190 -4.88 9.00 6.91
N ILE A 191 -6.00 9.10 6.17
CA ILE A 191 -6.26 10.18 5.21
C ILE A 191 -6.17 11.55 5.88
N LYS A 192 -6.68 11.69 7.10
CA LYS A 192 -6.64 12.97 7.85
C LYS A 192 -5.21 13.43 8.11
N ASN A 193 -4.30 12.51 8.40
CA ASN A 193 -2.89 12.83 8.57
C ASN A 193 -2.21 13.13 7.21
N ALA A 194 -2.65 12.49 6.12
CA ALA A 194 -2.19 12.82 4.77
C ALA A 194 -2.61 14.25 4.37
N VAL A 195 -3.84 14.67 4.69
CA VAL A 195 -4.30 16.06 4.49
C VAL A 195 -3.38 17.05 5.21
N ILE A 196 -3.09 16.80 6.49
CA ILE A 196 -2.23 17.68 7.29
C ILE A 196 -0.81 17.73 6.73
N LYS A 197 -0.26 16.59 6.32
CA LYS A 197 1.06 16.49 5.71
C LYS A 197 1.15 17.29 4.42
N GLU A 198 0.14 17.20 3.54
CA GLU A 198 0.15 17.94 2.29
C GLU A 198 -0.12 19.44 2.50
N ALA A 199 -0.95 19.83 3.46
CA ALA A 199 -1.11 21.22 3.84
C ALA A 199 0.20 21.84 4.38
N GLU A 200 0.97 21.08 5.18
CA GLU A 200 2.29 21.52 5.64
C GLU A 200 3.30 21.60 4.49
N ASN A 201 3.26 20.66 3.53
CA ASN A 201 4.10 20.71 2.33
C ASN A 201 3.76 21.94 1.46
N ILE A 202 2.47 22.31 1.33
CA ILE A 202 2.04 23.55 0.67
C ILE A 202 2.65 24.76 1.36
N ARG A 203 2.53 24.84 2.69
CA ARG A 203 3.06 25.95 3.49
C ARG A 203 4.58 26.09 3.37
N GLN A 204 5.30 24.97 3.39
CA GLN A 204 6.77 24.95 3.28
C GLN A 204 7.28 25.00 1.84
N CYS A 205 6.38 25.06 0.85
CA CYS A 205 6.69 24.97 -0.57
C CYS A 205 7.54 23.73 -0.94
N LYS A 206 7.42 22.64 -0.20
CA LYS A 206 8.17 21.37 -0.37
C LYS A 206 7.44 20.33 -1.22
N LEU A 207 6.61 20.77 -2.16
CA LEU A 207 5.86 19.87 -3.01
C LEU A 207 6.73 19.25 -4.09
N PHE A 208 6.78 17.95 -4.06
CA PHE A 208 7.55 17.15 -4.97
C PHE A 208 6.71 15.94 -5.42
N PHE A 209 6.63 15.71 -6.72
CA PHE A 209 6.08 14.46 -7.26
C PHE A 209 7.20 13.43 -7.33
N GLU A 210 6.93 12.22 -6.86
CA GLU A 210 7.81 11.10 -7.14
C GLU A 210 7.60 10.73 -8.60
N ASP A 211 8.61 11.00 -9.42
CA ASP A 211 8.78 10.28 -10.66
C ASP A 211 8.88 8.81 -10.27
N LYS A 212 7.84 8.06 -10.55
CA LYS A 212 7.94 6.61 -10.60
C LYS A 212 8.92 6.36 -11.75
N GLY A 213 10.19 6.07 -11.37
CA GLY A 213 11.29 6.01 -12.30
C GLY A 213 10.90 5.33 -13.59
N VAL A 214 10.55 6.11 -14.58
CA VAL A 214 10.52 5.66 -15.95
C VAL A 214 11.99 5.51 -16.30
N GLU A 215 12.54 4.36 -15.94
CA GLU A 215 13.76 3.91 -16.57
C GLU A 215 13.37 3.72 -18.03
N HIS A 216 13.84 4.61 -18.87
CA HIS A 216 13.52 4.61 -20.30
C HIS A 216 13.77 3.22 -20.87
N GLU A 217 12.74 2.64 -21.50
CA GLU A 217 12.88 1.45 -22.34
C GLU A 217 13.69 1.74 -23.63
N SER A 218 13.82 3.03 -24.02
CA SER A 218 14.69 3.44 -25.10
C SER A 218 16.15 3.35 -24.64
N GLU A 219 16.90 2.50 -25.28
CA GLU A 219 18.30 2.27 -24.97
C GLU A 219 19.11 3.53 -25.27
N PRO A 220 19.89 4.00 -24.27
CA PRO A 220 20.75 5.14 -24.45
C PRO A 220 21.81 4.87 -25.52
N GLU A 221 22.29 5.92 -26.17
CA GLU A 221 23.41 5.84 -27.15
C GLU A 221 24.65 5.11 -26.63
N GLU A 222 24.85 5.11 -25.33
CA GLU A 222 25.94 4.42 -24.65
C GLU A 222 25.96 2.91 -24.92
N PHE A 223 24.80 2.28 -25.16
CA PHE A 223 24.71 0.85 -25.46
C PHE A 223 25.00 0.49 -26.92
N ARG A 224 25.16 1.47 -27.82
CA ARG A 224 25.49 1.19 -29.23
C ARG A 224 26.82 0.45 -29.41
N ASN A 225 27.73 0.57 -28.44
CA ASN A 225 29.01 -0.08 -28.43
C ASN A 225 29.07 -1.37 -27.61
N ALA A 226 27.94 -1.89 -27.19
CA ALA A 226 27.87 -3.18 -26.49
C ALA A 226 28.21 -4.34 -27.46
N SER A 227 28.78 -5.42 -26.90
CA SER A 227 29.12 -6.61 -27.69
C SER A 227 27.89 -7.28 -28.28
N TYR A 228 28.06 -8.03 -29.39
CA TYR A 228 26.98 -8.82 -29.98
C TYR A 228 26.41 -9.82 -28.97
N ASP A 229 27.26 -10.52 -28.24
CA ASP A 229 26.87 -11.47 -27.19
C ASP A 229 26.00 -10.84 -26.10
N TYR A 230 26.26 -9.60 -25.70
CA TYR A 230 25.42 -8.85 -24.75
C TYR A 230 23.98 -8.67 -25.28
N TRP A 231 23.83 -8.29 -26.57
CA TRP A 231 22.54 -8.05 -27.17
C TRP A 231 21.71 -9.32 -27.25
N ASP A 232 22.30 -10.41 -27.70
CA ASP A 232 21.64 -11.71 -27.80
C ASP A 232 21.17 -12.21 -26.44
N LEU A 233 22.05 -12.21 -25.43
CA LEU A 233 21.72 -12.63 -24.08
C LEU A 233 20.63 -11.76 -23.44
N ARG A 234 20.69 -10.46 -23.67
CA ARG A 234 19.65 -9.54 -23.17
C ARG A 234 18.29 -9.83 -23.77
N ASP A 235 18.22 -10.08 -25.08
CA ASP A 235 16.97 -10.32 -25.77
C ASP A 235 16.36 -11.67 -25.33
N VAL A 236 17.15 -12.71 -25.19
CA VAL A 236 16.71 -14.00 -24.61
C VAL A 236 16.19 -13.82 -23.18
N ILE A 237 16.88 -13.05 -22.34
CA ILE A 237 16.45 -12.79 -20.95
C ILE A 237 15.12 -12.06 -20.88
N ARG A 238 14.86 -11.13 -21.81
CA ARG A 238 13.63 -10.31 -21.86
C ARG A 238 12.46 -10.98 -22.53
N ASP A 239 12.69 -12.01 -23.31
CA ASP A 239 11.62 -12.70 -24.06
C ASP A 239 10.80 -13.63 -23.15
N ASP A 240 9.63 -13.14 -22.75
CA ASP A 240 8.70 -13.88 -21.88
C ASP A 240 8.03 -15.08 -22.61
N THR A 241 8.24 -15.24 -23.91
CA THR A 241 7.73 -16.40 -24.68
C THR A 241 8.65 -17.61 -24.55
N LEU A 242 9.91 -17.43 -24.15
CA LEU A 242 10.88 -18.49 -23.94
C LEU A 242 10.70 -19.19 -22.59
N THR A 243 11.18 -20.41 -22.51
CA THR A 243 11.11 -21.19 -21.27
C THR A 243 11.95 -20.56 -20.17
N LEU A 244 11.55 -20.77 -18.92
CA LEU A 244 12.29 -20.27 -17.75
C LEU A 244 13.72 -20.84 -17.72
N GLU A 245 13.92 -22.08 -18.16
CA GLU A 245 15.22 -22.74 -18.24
C GLU A 245 16.15 -22.02 -19.22
N ALA A 246 15.71 -21.78 -20.46
CA ALA A 246 16.49 -21.06 -21.48
C ALA A 246 16.87 -19.63 -21.01
N ARG A 247 15.96 -18.94 -20.35
CA ARG A 247 16.21 -17.60 -19.79
C ARG A 247 17.20 -17.65 -18.62
N SER A 248 17.16 -18.70 -17.80
CA SER A 248 18.10 -18.92 -16.68
C SER A 248 19.49 -19.26 -17.18
N ASP A 249 19.59 -20.03 -18.26
CA ASP A 249 20.87 -20.34 -18.91
C ASP A 249 21.51 -19.06 -19.48
N ALA A 250 20.73 -18.23 -20.15
CA ALA A 250 21.19 -16.93 -20.65
C ALA A 250 21.65 -16.00 -19.51
N VAL A 251 21.02 -16.03 -18.32
CA VAL A 251 21.53 -15.31 -17.14
C VAL A 251 22.89 -15.86 -16.68
N SER A 252 23.10 -17.16 -16.77
CA SER A 252 24.37 -17.78 -16.38
C SER A 252 25.50 -17.39 -17.35
N GLU A 253 25.22 -17.34 -18.65
CA GLU A 253 26.14 -16.86 -19.67
C GLU A 253 26.41 -15.34 -19.51
N LEU A 254 25.37 -14.54 -19.26
CA LEU A 254 25.52 -13.12 -18.96
C LEU A 254 26.42 -12.88 -17.74
N LYS A 255 26.30 -13.72 -16.72
CA LYS A 255 27.16 -13.65 -15.53
C LYS A 255 28.63 -13.95 -15.88
N ALA A 256 28.90 -14.90 -16.79
CA ALA A 256 30.25 -15.16 -17.27
C ALA A 256 30.80 -13.97 -18.06
N LEU A 257 29.99 -13.37 -18.95
CA LEU A 257 30.35 -12.18 -19.71
C LEU A 257 30.62 -10.98 -18.79
N ALA A 258 29.79 -10.78 -17.76
CA ALA A 258 30.01 -9.75 -16.75
C ALA A 258 31.31 -9.99 -15.96
N GLY A 259 31.60 -11.25 -15.64
CA GLY A 259 32.83 -11.69 -14.98
C GLY A 259 34.10 -11.47 -15.82
N SER A 260 34.00 -11.52 -17.15
CA SER A 260 35.09 -11.18 -18.07
C SER A 260 35.36 -9.69 -18.18
N GLY A 261 34.52 -8.84 -17.57
CA GLY A 261 34.70 -7.41 -17.48
C GLY A 261 33.81 -6.57 -18.41
N ASP A 262 32.85 -7.17 -19.13
CA ASP A 262 31.93 -6.39 -19.96
C ASP A 262 31.02 -5.50 -19.07
N LYS A 263 31.17 -4.17 -19.22
CA LYS A 263 30.47 -3.18 -18.39
C LYS A 263 28.94 -3.16 -18.60
N HIS A 264 28.47 -3.52 -19.80
CA HIS A 264 27.04 -3.55 -20.11
C HIS A 264 26.40 -4.82 -19.52
N ALA A 265 27.09 -5.97 -19.59
CA ALA A 265 26.68 -7.18 -18.92
C ALA A 265 26.68 -7.02 -17.40
N GLN A 266 27.68 -6.35 -16.83
CA GLN A 266 27.71 -6.00 -15.39
C GLN A 266 26.52 -5.13 -14.99
N TYR A 267 26.20 -4.10 -15.79
CA TYR A 267 25.04 -3.26 -15.54
C TYR A 267 23.73 -4.07 -15.58
N LEU A 268 23.54 -4.94 -16.57
CA LEU A 268 22.36 -5.79 -16.69
C LEU A 268 22.26 -6.79 -15.54
N MET A 269 23.38 -7.40 -15.12
CA MET A 269 23.43 -8.24 -13.92
C MET A 269 22.99 -7.49 -12.67
N GLY A 270 23.43 -6.25 -12.50
CA GLY A 270 22.99 -5.38 -11.41
C GLY A 270 21.48 -5.14 -11.43
N LYS A 271 20.88 -4.93 -12.60
CA LYS A 271 19.41 -4.81 -12.76
C LYS A 271 18.69 -6.10 -12.39
N LEU A 272 19.15 -7.25 -12.86
CA LEU A 272 18.55 -8.55 -12.55
C LEU A 272 18.55 -8.84 -11.05
N TRP A 273 19.63 -8.53 -10.35
CA TRP A 273 19.70 -8.67 -8.89
C TRP A 273 18.84 -7.66 -8.13
N ARG A 274 18.61 -6.47 -8.70
CA ARG A 274 17.74 -5.44 -8.09
C ARG A 274 16.26 -5.73 -8.31
N ASP A 275 15.86 -6.04 -9.55
CA ASP A 275 14.47 -6.11 -9.97
C ASP A 275 13.87 -7.52 -9.89
N GLY A 276 14.70 -8.53 -9.93
CA GLY A 276 14.40 -9.91 -9.57
C GLY A 276 13.48 -10.76 -10.45
N PRO A 277 13.28 -10.55 -11.78
CA PRO A 277 12.38 -11.42 -12.55
C PRO A 277 12.90 -12.87 -12.68
N LEU A 278 14.21 -13.07 -12.69
CA LEU A 278 14.86 -14.39 -12.81
C LEU A 278 15.81 -14.70 -11.66
N LEU A 279 16.15 -13.71 -10.85
CA LEU A 279 16.98 -13.84 -9.66
C LEU A 279 16.21 -13.34 -8.44
N THR A 280 16.44 -13.95 -7.28
CA THR A 280 15.89 -13.43 -6.02
C THR A 280 16.52 -12.06 -5.73
N PRO A 281 15.74 -10.97 -5.53
CA PRO A 281 16.26 -9.65 -5.29
C PRO A 281 17.27 -9.61 -4.14
N ASN A 282 18.45 -9.02 -4.43
CA ASN A 282 19.52 -8.87 -3.45
C ASN A 282 20.28 -7.56 -3.70
N SER A 283 20.10 -6.61 -2.81
CA SER A 283 20.67 -5.26 -2.93
C SER A 283 22.21 -5.26 -2.87
N THR A 284 22.82 -6.17 -2.12
CA THR A 284 24.27 -6.28 -2.00
C THR A 284 24.89 -6.76 -3.31
N ASN A 285 24.31 -7.78 -3.95
CA ASN A 285 24.74 -8.27 -5.24
C ASN A 285 24.50 -7.21 -6.34
N ALA A 286 23.36 -6.54 -6.30
CA ALA A 286 23.09 -5.44 -7.23
C ALA A 286 24.11 -4.31 -7.09
N ARG A 287 24.44 -3.92 -5.84
CA ARG A 287 25.47 -2.93 -5.55
C ARG A 287 26.81 -3.33 -6.14
N TYR A 288 27.25 -4.57 -5.94
CA TYR A 288 28.51 -5.08 -6.46
C TYR A 288 28.60 -4.91 -7.99
N TRP A 289 27.60 -5.41 -8.72
CA TRP A 289 27.63 -5.36 -10.18
C TRP A 289 27.50 -3.93 -10.74
N PHE A 290 26.65 -3.10 -10.14
CA PHE A 290 26.56 -1.68 -10.53
C PHE A 290 27.87 -0.94 -10.27
N GLN A 291 28.56 -1.23 -9.17
CA GLN A 291 29.85 -0.63 -8.87
C GLN A 291 30.90 -1.01 -9.91
N GLN A 292 31.00 -2.28 -10.27
CA GLN A 292 31.95 -2.75 -11.29
C GLN A 292 31.75 -2.02 -12.64
N ALA A 293 30.50 -1.91 -13.10
CA ALA A 293 30.18 -1.17 -14.33
C ALA A 293 30.43 0.33 -14.18
N ALA A 294 30.13 0.93 -13.01
CA ALA A 294 30.32 2.35 -12.75
C ALA A 294 31.80 2.77 -12.75
N GLU A 295 32.66 1.93 -12.19
CA GLU A 295 34.10 2.13 -12.16
C GLU A 295 34.71 2.11 -13.57
N GLN A 296 34.14 1.38 -14.52
CA GLN A 296 34.49 1.38 -15.94
C GLN A 296 33.85 2.54 -16.72
N GLY A 297 33.22 3.51 -16.05
CA GLY A 297 32.67 4.70 -16.67
C GLY A 297 31.33 4.53 -17.35
N HIS A 298 30.59 3.44 -17.06
CA HIS A 298 29.22 3.28 -17.55
C HIS A 298 28.27 4.26 -16.84
N SER A 299 27.77 5.29 -17.55
CA SER A 299 27.08 6.44 -16.94
C SER A 299 25.77 6.05 -16.25
N TYR A 300 25.02 5.12 -16.85
CA TYR A 300 23.79 4.58 -16.23
C TYR A 300 24.08 3.71 -15.01
N ALA A 301 25.19 2.98 -14.99
CA ALA A 301 25.60 2.24 -13.80
C ALA A 301 26.01 3.20 -12.68
N GLN A 302 26.74 4.27 -12.99
CA GLN A 302 27.06 5.33 -12.03
C GLN A 302 25.80 5.96 -11.45
N TYR A 303 24.78 6.26 -12.28
CA TYR A 303 23.49 6.77 -11.85
C TYR A 303 22.73 5.78 -10.96
N THR A 304 22.58 4.53 -11.41
CA THR A 304 21.83 3.51 -10.67
C THR A 304 22.52 3.10 -9.37
N HIS A 305 23.85 3.01 -9.39
CA HIS A 305 24.65 2.79 -8.19
C HIS A 305 24.48 3.92 -7.17
N GLY A 306 24.60 5.17 -7.62
CA GLY A 306 24.36 6.35 -6.79
C GLY A 306 22.94 6.37 -6.21
N LYS A 307 21.93 6.03 -7.02
CA LYS A 307 20.52 5.93 -6.59
C LYS A 307 20.32 4.83 -5.53
N LEU A 308 20.97 3.67 -5.70
CA LEU A 308 20.89 2.55 -4.76
C LEU A 308 21.51 2.93 -3.40
N LEU A 309 22.68 3.59 -3.40
CA LEU A 309 23.33 4.07 -2.18
C LEU A 309 22.53 5.15 -1.43
N LEU A 310 21.64 5.89 -2.12
CA LEU A 310 20.73 6.87 -1.52
C LEU A 310 19.39 6.26 -1.08
N SER A 311 19.19 4.96 -1.27
CA SER A 311 17.96 4.27 -0.89
C SER A 311 17.77 4.23 0.64
N ASN A 312 16.65 3.70 1.09
CA ASN A 312 16.40 3.45 2.52
C ASN A 312 16.90 2.08 2.98
N ASP A 313 17.49 1.30 2.07
CA ASP A 313 18.02 -0.02 2.38
C ASP A 313 19.30 0.11 3.20
N VAL A 314 19.24 -0.32 4.46
CA VAL A 314 20.32 -0.15 5.46
C VAL A 314 21.59 -0.91 5.05
N GLU A 315 21.46 -2.04 4.33
CA GLU A 315 22.60 -2.88 3.96
C GLU A 315 23.52 -2.22 2.92
N VAL A 316 22.97 -1.37 2.06
CA VAL A 316 23.70 -0.76 0.94
C VAL A 316 23.80 0.74 1.05
N ARG A 317 23.13 1.37 2.01
CA ARG A 317 23.03 2.81 2.12
C ARG A 317 24.38 3.48 2.45
N ASP A 318 24.80 4.36 1.56
CA ASP A 318 25.94 5.29 1.75
C ASP A 318 25.63 6.60 1.01
N PRO A 319 25.02 7.59 1.69
CA PRO A 319 24.61 8.83 1.05
C PRO A 319 25.78 9.66 0.50
N GLU A 320 26.93 9.62 1.13
CA GLU A 320 28.10 10.40 0.70
C GLU A 320 28.64 9.85 -0.63
N GLN A 321 28.87 8.55 -0.71
CA GLN A 321 29.27 7.90 -1.95
C GLN A 321 28.18 8.01 -3.02
N GLY A 322 26.90 7.86 -2.65
CA GLY A 322 25.78 8.00 -3.57
C GLY A 322 25.75 9.36 -4.26
N MET A 323 25.96 10.44 -3.50
CA MET A 323 26.05 11.80 -4.06
C MET A 323 27.28 11.98 -4.97
N ARG A 324 28.42 11.38 -4.62
CA ARG A 324 29.65 11.42 -5.48
C ARG A 324 29.38 10.74 -6.83
N TRP A 325 28.81 9.53 -6.82
CA TRP A 325 28.50 8.79 -8.04
C TRP A 325 27.48 9.50 -8.92
N LEU A 326 26.42 10.08 -8.32
CA LEU A 326 25.48 10.90 -9.09
C LEU A 326 26.15 12.11 -9.74
N LYS A 327 27.07 12.76 -9.02
CA LYS A 327 27.84 13.90 -9.58
C LYS A 327 28.72 13.47 -10.74
N THR A 328 29.43 12.34 -10.63
CA THR A 328 30.22 11.77 -11.71
C THR A 328 29.35 11.46 -12.94
N ALA A 329 28.22 10.76 -12.75
CA ALA A 329 27.28 10.46 -13.83
C ALA A 329 26.75 11.73 -14.51
N ALA A 330 26.37 12.75 -13.72
CA ALA A 330 25.88 14.02 -14.27
C ALA A 330 26.99 14.79 -15.04
N GLN A 331 28.24 14.72 -14.59
CA GLN A 331 29.36 15.29 -15.29
C GLN A 331 29.64 14.58 -16.63
N SER A 332 29.40 13.28 -16.69
CA SER A 332 29.47 12.46 -17.92
C SER A 332 28.26 12.65 -18.87
N GLY A 333 27.36 13.61 -18.60
CA GLY A 333 26.23 13.93 -19.48
C GLY A 333 24.94 13.15 -19.17
N ASN A 334 24.87 12.40 -18.06
CA ASN A 334 23.66 11.72 -17.68
C ASN A 334 22.63 12.72 -17.11
N SER A 335 21.62 13.07 -17.90
CA SER A 335 20.59 14.03 -17.51
C SER A 335 19.71 13.55 -16.33
N TYR A 336 19.52 12.24 -16.17
CA TYR A 336 18.79 11.66 -15.03
C TYR A 336 19.58 11.80 -13.73
N ALA A 337 20.91 11.67 -13.78
CA ALA A 337 21.76 11.92 -12.63
C ALA A 337 21.77 13.40 -12.24
N ALA A 338 21.80 14.30 -13.20
CA ALA A 338 21.69 15.74 -12.96
C ALA A 338 20.33 16.10 -12.36
N TYR A 339 19.24 15.56 -12.91
CA TYR A 339 17.91 15.71 -12.34
C TYR A 339 17.85 15.16 -10.90
N ARG A 340 18.39 13.99 -10.64
CA ARG A 340 18.41 13.38 -9.30
C ARG A 340 19.19 14.23 -8.30
N LEU A 341 20.33 14.79 -8.67
CA LEU A 341 21.07 15.74 -7.83
C LEU A 341 20.25 16.97 -7.50
N GLY A 342 19.58 17.57 -8.50
CA GLY A 342 18.66 18.68 -8.28
C GLY A 342 17.59 18.33 -7.26
N LYS A 343 17.07 17.12 -7.33
CA LYS A 343 16.06 16.57 -6.42
C LYS A 343 16.58 16.41 -4.98
N GLU A 344 17.80 15.94 -4.79
CA GLU A 344 18.41 15.80 -3.47
C GLU A 344 18.66 17.17 -2.81
N PHE A 345 19.19 18.13 -3.55
CA PHE A 345 19.36 19.51 -3.07
C PHE A 345 18.03 20.23 -2.81
N TYR A 346 17.01 19.96 -3.61
CA TYR A 346 15.68 20.52 -3.41
C TYR A 346 14.99 19.95 -2.14
N ARG A 347 15.13 18.65 -1.91
CA ARG A 347 14.50 17.97 -0.74
C ARG A 347 15.25 18.20 0.56
N GLY A 348 16.56 18.26 0.52
CA GLY A 348 17.39 18.34 1.71
C GLY A 348 17.38 17.06 2.56
N LYS A 349 17.21 15.87 1.92
CA LYS A 349 17.12 14.59 2.65
C LYS A 349 18.48 13.99 2.98
N ASN A 350 19.35 13.89 1.95
CA ASN A 350 20.67 13.28 2.07
C ASN A 350 21.78 14.35 2.10
N VAL A 351 21.44 15.58 1.76
CA VAL A 351 22.31 16.76 1.82
C VAL A 351 21.52 17.95 2.37
N ALA A 352 22.17 18.97 2.84
CA ALA A 352 21.52 20.22 3.23
C ALA A 352 20.71 20.80 2.06
N GLN A 353 19.49 21.27 2.33
CA GLN A 353 18.63 21.86 1.33
C GLN A 353 19.31 23.12 0.73
N ASN A 354 19.39 23.18 -0.60
CA ASN A 354 19.92 24.31 -1.32
C ASN A 354 19.17 24.48 -2.64
N LEU A 355 18.20 25.40 -2.64
CA LEU A 355 17.32 25.61 -3.80
C LEU A 355 18.06 26.20 -5.00
N ALA A 356 19.09 27.02 -4.76
CA ALA A 356 19.90 27.58 -5.85
C ALA A 356 20.76 26.50 -6.51
N ALA A 357 21.35 25.58 -5.72
CA ALA A 357 22.05 24.43 -6.26
C ALA A 357 21.10 23.48 -7.00
N ALA A 358 19.89 23.26 -6.45
CA ALA A 358 18.86 22.47 -7.11
C ALA A 358 18.49 23.03 -8.48
N ALA A 359 18.26 24.35 -8.58
CA ALA A 359 17.93 25.02 -9.83
C ALA A 359 19.04 24.84 -10.88
N LYS A 360 20.32 24.97 -10.50
CA LYS A 360 21.47 24.76 -11.41
C LYS A 360 21.50 23.33 -11.97
N TRP A 361 21.25 22.33 -11.14
CA TRP A 361 21.23 20.94 -11.58
C TRP A 361 19.99 20.62 -12.44
N PHE A 362 18.84 21.20 -12.11
CA PHE A 362 17.66 21.08 -12.96
C PHE A 362 17.83 21.78 -14.30
N ASP A 363 18.47 22.96 -14.33
CA ASP A 363 18.76 23.69 -15.56
C ASP A 363 19.63 22.85 -16.50
N ARG A 364 20.72 22.28 -16.00
CA ARG A 364 21.57 21.38 -16.76
C ARG A 364 20.77 20.21 -17.35
N ALA A 365 20.02 19.50 -16.51
CA ALA A 365 19.20 18.38 -16.98
C ALA A 365 18.09 18.80 -17.95
N ALA A 366 17.52 20.00 -17.78
CA ALA A 366 16.47 20.53 -18.63
C ALA A 366 17.00 20.92 -20.03
N GLN A 367 18.21 21.44 -20.10
CA GLN A 367 18.92 21.70 -21.35
C GLN A 367 19.23 20.41 -22.12
N ASP A 368 19.58 19.34 -21.41
CA ASP A 368 19.76 17.99 -21.96
C ASP A 368 18.42 17.28 -22.32
N GLY A 369 17.31 18.01 -22.29
CA GLY A 369 15.99 17.50 -22.72
C GLY A 369 15.19 16.75 -21.67
N ASN A 370 15.65 16.59 -20.42
CA ASN A 370 14.94 15.87 -19.40
C ASN A 370 13.61 16.56 -19.02
N GLN A 371 12.47 15.94 -19.38
CA GLN A 371 11.14 16.51 -19.17
C GLN A 371 10.80 16.82 -17.70
N TYR A 372 11.29 15.99 -16.76
CA TYR A 372 11.05 16.19 -15.34
C TYR A 372 11.85 17.37 -14.79
N ALA A 373 13.07 17.54 -15.29
CA ALA A 373 13.90 18.69 -14.94
C ALA A 373 13.32 19.99 -15.51
N GLN A 374 12.83 19.98 -16.76
CA GLN A 374 12.11 21.09 -17.38
C GLN A 374 10.89 21.50 -16.56
N TYR A 375 10.08 20.53 -16.12
CA TYR A 375 8.96 20.77 -15.23
C TYR A 375 9.40 21.40 -13.90
N MET A 376 10.43 20.85 -13.24
CA MET A 376 10.91 21.37 -11.97
C MET A 376 11.49 22.77 -12.12
N LEU A 377 12.24 23.01 -13.14
CA LEU A 377 12.81 24.33 -13.41
C LEU A 377 11.74 25.38 -13.70
N GLY A 378 10.74 25.03 -14.54
CA GLY A 378 9.59 25.90 -14.80
C GLY A 378 8.82 26.26 -13.52
N LYS A 379 8.63 25.28 -12.65
CA LYS A 379 8.02 25.48 -11.34
C LYS A 379 8.85 26.40 -10.44
N LEU A 380 10.18 26.23 -10.41
CA LEU A 380 11.07 27.09 -9.61
C LEU A 380 11.00 28.53 -10.06
N TYR A 381 10.98 28.81 -11.36
CA TYR A 381 10.81 30.15 -11.92
C TYR A 381 9.45 30.76 -11.55
N LEU A 382 8.34 29.99 -11.62
CA LEU A 382 7.02 30.47 -11.23
C LEU A 382 6.86 30.75 -9.74
N MET A 383 7.71 30.18 -8.90
CA MET A 383 7.66 30.35 -7.44
C MET A 383 8.77 31.25 -6.89
N GLY A 384 9.73 31.65 -7.70
CA GLY A 384 10.91 32.39 -7.23
C GLY A 384 11.76 31.58 -6.24
N GLN A 385 11.85 30.26 -6.43
CA GLN A 385 12.53 29.36 -5.50
C GLN A 385 13.94 28.98 -6.01
N GLY A 386 14.97 29.52 -5.38
CA GLY A 386 16.37 29.27 -5.77
C GLY A 386 16.78 29.95 -7.07
N VAL A 387 15.84 30.58 -7.75
CA VAL A 387 15.98 31.45 -8.92
C VAL A 387 15.07 32.67 -8.72
N GLU A 388 15.36 33.77 -9.37
CA GLU A 388 14.48 34.93 -9.40
C GLU A 388 13.15 34.55 -10.10
N TYR A 389 12.04 35.13 -9.61
CA TYR A 389 10.72 34.89 -10.22
C TYR A 389 10.70 35.38 -11.66
N ASP A 390 10.41 34.50 -12.58
CA ASP A 390 10.25 34.81 -14.00
C ASP A 390 9.11 33.96 -14.60
N LYS A 391 7.95 34.60 -14.83
CA LYS A 391 6.79 33.93 -15.40
C LYS A 391 7.05 33.45 -16.83
N THR A 392 7.81 34.19 -17.62
CA THR A 392 8.08 33.88 -19.03
C THR A 392 8.96 32.62 -19.13
N MET A 393 10.04 32.59 -18.36
CA MET A 393 10.92 31.42 -18.27
C MET A 393 10.19 30.21 -17.67
N GLY A 394 9.36 30.45 -16.66
CA GLY A 394 8.52 29.38 -16.08
C GLY A 394 7.59 28.73 -17.11
N ILE A 395 6.86 29.52 -17.88
CA ILE A 395 5.98 29.05 -18.96
C ILE A 395 6.79 28.36 -20.05
N HIS A 396 7.93 28.90 -20.45
CA HIS A 396 8.81 28.31 -21.48
C HIS A 396 9.22 26.87 -21.11
N TRP A 397 9.75 26.65 -19.91
CA TRP A 397 10.18 25.33 -19.48
C TRP A 397 9.01 24.37 -19.28
N LEU A 398 7.87 24.83 -18.74
CA LEU A 398 6.67 24.00 -18.61
C LEU A 398 6.13 23.59 -19.99
N THR A 399 6.15 24.49 -20.99
CA THR A 399 5.72 24.16 -22.35
C THR A 399 6.58 23.06 -22.96
N LYS A 400 7.92 23.15 -22.82
CA LYS A 400 8.84 22.10 -23.28
C LYS A 400 8.54 20.75 -22.61
N SER A 401 8.29 20.77 -21.32
CA SER A 401 7.95 19.56 -20.56
C SER A 401 6.60 18.97 -20.98
N ALA A 402 5.58 19.81 -21.18
CA ALA A 402 4.24 19.40 -21.61
C ALA A 402 4.24 18.78 -23.00
N VAL A 403 5.01 19.35 -23.96
CA VAL A 403 5.17 18.78 -25.31
C VAL A 403 5.74 17.36 -25.29
N GLN A 404 6.55 17.03 -24.28
CA GLN A 404 7.06 15.67 -24.06
C GLN A 404 6.06 14.75 -23.31
N GLY A 405 4.82 15.20 -23.09
CA GLY A 405 3.77 14.41 -22.45
C GLY A 405 3.74 14.49 -20.91
N ASN A 406 4.40 15.48 -20.30
CA ASN A 406 4.33 15.67 -18.85
C ASN A 406 3.00 16.33 -18.46
N ALA A 407 2.05 15.52 -18.00
CA ALA A 407 0.70 15.96 -17.62
C ALA A 407 0.69 17.01 -16.48
N TYR A 408 1.67 16.99 -15.59
CA TYR A 408 1.78 18.01 -14.51
C TYR A 408 2.18 19.37 -15.06
N ALA A 409 3.07 19.40 -16.07
CA ALA A 409 3.45 20.63 -16.75
C ALA A 409 2.27 21.22 -17.53
N GLU A 410 1.53 20.38 -18.25
CA GLU A 410 0.31 20.78 -18.95
C GLU A 410 -0.72 21.39 -18.01
N SER A 411 -1.01 20.73 -16.90
CA SER A 411 -1.97 21.22 -15.90
C SER A 411 -1.52 22.52 -15.25
N LEU A 412 -0.23 22.70 -14.97
CA LEU A 412 0.29 23.98 -14.47
C LEU A 412 0.13 25.11 -15.49
N LEU A 413 0.34 24.83 -16.78
CA LEU A 413 0.11 25.82 -17.85
C LEU A 413 -1.36 26.24 -17.93
N GLN A 414 -2.29 25.28 -17.87
CA GLN A 414 -3.74 25.55 -17.88
C GLN A 414 -4.16 26.43 -16.69
N GLN A 415 -3.49 26.28 -15.55
CA GLN A 415 -3.81 27.04 -14.33
C GLN A 415 -3.20 28.44 -14.28
N GLN A 416 -2.22 28.77 -15.12
CA GLN A 416 -1.58 30.08 -15.10
C GLN A 416 -2.56 31.25 -15.28
N ASN A 417 -3.71 31.00 -15.91
CA ASN A 417 -4.77 31.99 -16.13
C ASN A 417 -5.84 31.99 -15.02
N SER A 418 -5.79 31.06 -14.05
CA SER A 418 -6.81 30.88 -13.01
C SER A 418 -6.54 31.70 -11.73
N GLY A 419 -5.37 32.34 -11.61
CA GLY A 419 -4.95 33.07 -10.40
C GLY A 419 -4.69 32.22 -9.17
N ARG A 420 -4.70 30.90 -9.29
CA ARG A 420 -4.46 29.96 -8.17
C ARG A 420 -2.97 29.70 -7.99
N PRO A 421 -2.49 29.61 -6.73
CA PRO A 421 -1.10 29.26 -6.48
C PRO A 421 -0.76 27.84 -6.95
N PRO A 422 0.28 27.61 -7.77
CA PRO A 422 0.65 26.29 -8.30
C PRO A 422 0.91 25.23 -7.22
N ASN A 423 1.43 25.65 -6.06
CA ASN A 423 1.71 24.75 -4.95
C ASN A 423 0.45 24.15 -4.32
N VAL A 424 -0.68 24.87 -4.32
CA VAL A 424 -1.94 24.38 -3.74
C VAL A 424 -2.54 23.27 -4.60
N PHE A 425 -2.61 23.48 -5.90
CA PHE A 425 -3.02 22.48 -6.86
C PHE A 425 -2.19 21.18 -6.76
N LEU A 426 -0.86 21.35 -6.73
CA LEU A 426 0.05 20.21 -6.59
C LEU A 426 -0.17 19.48 -5.26
N GLY A 427 -0.46 20.21 -4.18
CA GLY A 427 -0.75 19.63 -2.87
C GLY A 427 -2.02 18.79 -2.86
N VAL A 428 -3.09 19.26 -3.51
CA VAL A 428 -4.36 18.52 -3.63
C VAL A 428 -4.20 17.29 -4.53
N THR A 429 -3.44 17.40 -5.63
CA THR A 429 -3.10 16.22 -6.46
C THR A 429 -2.31 15.17 -5.68
N ARG A 430 -1.32 15.57 -4.87
CA ARG A 430 -0.59 14.64 -4.00
C ARG A 430 -1.49 14.02 -2.93
N LEU A 431 -2.43 14.77 -2.39
CA LEU A 431 -3.42 14.22 -1.48
C LEU A 431 -4.23 13.11 -2.14
N LEU A 432 -4.69 13.31 -3.38
CA LEU A 432 -5.38 12.28 -4.16
C LEU A 432 -4.51 11.01 -4.30
N HIS A 433 -3.22 11.16 -4.62
CA HIS A 433 -2.29 10.02 -4.73
C HIS A 433 -2.10 9.28 -3.40
N HIS A 434 -1.97 10.02 -2.28
CA HIS A 434 -1.90 9.42 -0.94
C HIS A 434 -3.18 8.69 -0.57
N MET A 435 -4.35 9.25 -0.90
CA MET A 435 -5.63 8.56 -0.71
C MET A 435 -5.68 7.24 -1.48
N GLY A 436 -5.23 7.22 -2.74
CA GLY A 436 -5.11 6.00 -3.52
C GLY A 436 -4.23 4.95 -2.83
N SER A 437 -3.10 5.33 -2.25
CA SER A 437 -2.24 4.40 -1.50
C SER A 437 -2.92 3.88 -0.24
N ILE A 438 -3.62 4.73 0.51
CA ILE A 438 -4.36 4.35 1.71
C ILE A 438 -5.54 3.42 1.36
N PHE A 439 -6.25 3.67 0.28
CA PHE A 439 -7.30 2.76 -0.20
C PHE A 439 -6.73 1.41 -0.60
N GLN A 440 -5.56 1.37 -1.24
CA GLN A 440 -4.87 0.12 -1.58
C GLN A 440 -4.48 -0.67 -0.32
N GLU A 441 -3.92 -0.03 0.69
CA GLU A 441 -3.53 -0.66 1.96
C GLU A 441 -4.73 -1.23 2.70
N ASN A 442 -5.86 -0.52 2.71
CA ASN A 442 -7.10 -0.97 3.37
C ASN A 442 -7.95 -1.92 2.52
N SER A 443 -7.72 -2.00 1.21
CA SER A 443 -8.37 -2.98 0.33
C SER A 443 -7.65 -4.33 0.34
N LEU A 444 -6.39 -4.34 0.72
CA LEU A 444 -5.68 -5.57 1.04
C LEU A 444 -6.18 -6.03 2.41
N PRO A 445 -6.76 -7.25 2.60
CA PRO A 445 -6.74 -7.82 3.92
C PRO A 445 -5.27 -7.79 4.27
N GLN A 446 -4.96 -7.05 5.31
CA GLN A 446 -3.66 -7.25 5.92
C GLN A 446 -3.54 -8.76 6.05
N SER A 447 -2.47 -9.33 5.53
CA SER A 447 -2.00 -10.66 5.90
C SER A 447 -1.63 -10.68 7.40
N ASN A 448 -2.24 -9.78 8.15
CA ASN A 448 -2.32 -9.83 9.58
C ASN A 448 -3.20 -11.03 9.91
N PRO A 449 -2.62 -12.05 10.52
CA PRO A 449 -3.38 -13.19 11.01
C PRO A 449 -4.48 -12.81 12.03
N GLY A 450 -4.74 -11.52 12.26
CA GLY A 450 -5.72 -11.01 13.22
C GLY A 450 -7.19 -11.32 12.90
N GLY A 451 -7.62 -11.20 11.65
CA GLY A 451 -8.97 -11.63 11.24
C GLY A 451 -9.07 -13.15 11.11
N ILE A 452 -8.02 -13.75 10.61
CA ILE A 452 -7.83 -15.20 10.56
C ILE A 452 -7.52 -15.75 11.96
N GLN A 453 -6.93 -14.98 12.88
CA GLN A 453 -6.69 -15.42 14.26
C GLN A 453 -7.97 -15.67 15.07
N ILE A 454 -9.05 -14.96 14.83
CA ILE A 454 -10.32 -15.26 15.51
C ILE A 454 -10.88 -16.57 14.99
N ASP A 455 -10.85 -16.80 13.69
CA ASP A 455 -11.28 -18.05 13.07
C ASP A 455 -10.26 -19.16 13.34
N ARG A 456 -8.96 -18.86 13.31
CA ARG A 456 -7.89 -19.82 13.61
C ARG A 456 -7.86 -20.22 15.08
N LYS A 457 -8.03 -19.28 16.00
CA LYS A 457 -8.17 -19.57 17.43
C LYS A 457 -9.44 -20.37 17.73
N ARG A 458 -10.50 -20.11 16.99
CA ARG A 458 -11.75 -20.85 17.07
C ARG A 458 -11.62 -22.23 16.40
N LEU A 459 -10.93 -22.32 15.28
CA LEU A 459 -10.55 -23.57 14.63
C LEU A 459 -9.59 -24.40 15.53
N GLU A 460 -8.58 -23.79 16.12
CA GLU A 460 -7.66 -24.41 17.10
C GLU A 460 -8.42 -24.91 18.34
N GLN A 461 -9.32 -24.10 18.90
CA GLN A 461 -10.18 -24.54 20.01
C GLN A 461 -11.16 -25.67 19.63
N LEU A 462 -11.65 -25.68 18.40
CA LEU A 462 -12.47 -26.75 17.86
C LEU A 462 -11.63 -28.02 17.60
N GLN A 463 -10.40 -27.86 17.16
CA GLN A 463 -9.46 -28.93 16.95
C GLN A 463 -8.99 -29.56 18.27
N GLU A 464 -8.63 -28.73 19.26
CA GLU A 464 -8.33 -29.19 20.63
C GLU A 464 -9.52 -29.94 21.26
N LYS A 465 -10.75 -29.45 21.02
CA LYS A 465 -11.96 -30.16 21.49
C LYS A 465 -12.20 -31.47 20.75
N ARG A 466 -11.92 -31.55 19.45
CA ARG A 466 -12.00 -32.82 18.69
C ARG A 466 -10.95 -33.83 19.18
N GLU A 467 -9.73 -33.39 19.42
CA GLU A 467 -8.64 -34.22 19.95
C GLU A 467 -8.97 -34.70 21.38
N ALA A 468 -9.52 -33.84 22.22
CA ALA A 468 -9.98 -34.18 23.57
C ALA A 468 -11.12 -35.22 23.57
N HIS A 469 -11.87 -35.33 22.46
CA HIS A 469 -12.93 -36.31 22.27
C HIS A 469 -12.50 -37.55 21.46
N GLY A 470 -11.19 -37.71 21.21
CA GLY A 470 -10.63 -38.92 20.57
C GLY A 470 -10.85 -38.99 19.05
N LEU A 471 -11.26 -37.92 18.40
CA LEU A 471 -11.42 -37.83 16.96
C LEU A 471 -10.10 -37.36 16.33
N LYS A 472 -9.25 -38.31 15.95
CA LYS A 472 -7.98 -38.06 15.23
C LYS A 472 -8.29 -37.73 13.76
N GLY A 473 -8.04 -36.51 13.34
CA GLY A 473 -8.03 -36.08 11.94
C GLY A 473 -7.47 -34.67 11.86
N ASN A 474 -6.34 -34.51 11.17
CA ASN A 474 -5.71 -33.22 10.93
C ASN A 474 -6.52 -32.45 9.89
N VAL A 475 -7.22 -31.38 10.29
CA VAL A 475 -7.94 -30.48 9.39
C VAL A 475 -7.00 -29.78 8.40
N TYR A 476 -5.69 -29.79 8.66
CA TYR A 476 -4.67 -29.17 7.80
C TYR A 476 -4.12 -30.07 6.69
N GLU A 477 -4.29 -31.38 6.75
CA GLU A 477 -3.75 -32.28 5.70
C GLU A 477 -4.69 -32.46 4.49
N GLU A 478 -5.98 -32.14 4.62
CA GLU A 478 -6.93 -32.21 3.50
C GLU A 478 -6.97 -30.94 2.63
N TYR A 479 -6.36 -29.84 3.06
CA TYR A 479 -6.29 -28.58 2.30
C TYR A 479 -4.91 -28.33 1.70
N LYS A 480 -4.37 -29.31 1.01
CA LYS A 480 -3.46 -29.03 -0.12
C LYS A 480 -4.35 -28.68 -1.29
N GLY A 481 -4.58 -27.38 -1.47
CA GLY A 481 -5.12 -26.86 -2.72
C GLY A 481 -4.39 -27.46 -3.90
N PRO A 482 -5.01 -27.55 -5.08
CA PRO A 482 -4.39 -28.19 -6.22
C PRO A 482 -3.02 -27.53 -6.44
N THR A 483 -1.97 -28.30 -6.23
CA THR A 483 -0.66 -28.00 -6.75
C THR A 483 -0.88 -27.80 -8.24
N MET A 484 -0.76 -26.58 -8.72
CA MET A 484 -0.55 -26.34 -10.15
C MET A 484 0.74 -27.09 -10.48
N SER A 485 0.59 -28.29 -11.00
CA SER A 485 1.59 -28.93 -11.83
C SER A 485 1.52 -28.20 -13.17
N MET A 486 2.64 -27.52 -13.47
CA MET A 486 3.09 -26.96 -14.73
C MET A 486 2.23 -25.85 -15.36
#